data_f6e7e894f8326dd366c9610adf454b23
#
_entry.id   f6e7e894f8326dd366c9610adf454b23
#
_cell.length_a   1.000
_cell.length_b   1.000
_cell.length_c   1.000
_cell.angle_alpha   90.00
_cell.angle_beta   90.00
_cell.angle_gamma   90.00
#
_symmetry.space_group_name_H-M   'P 1'
#
loop_
_entity.id
_entity.type
_entity.pdbx_description
1 polymer ?
#
loop_
_entity_poly.entity_id
_entity_poly.type
_entity_poly.pdbx_seq_one_letter_code
_entity_poly.pdbx_strand_id
1 'polypeptide(L)'
;VVDTRHNGGGWLHDDVVTLLSGKEYQRFVPRGQYIGSDPFNKWLKASCMLTCEDNYSNAHGTPYVYKTLGIGKLVGAPVAGTMTAVWWERQIDPSIVFGIPQVGCMDMQGNYLENQTLQPDILVYNEPAASLKGEDAQLKAAVDYLLKDLSKKK
;
A
#
# COMPACT_ATOMS: atom_id res chain seq x y z
N VAL A 1 0.47 -6.87 -8.90
CA VAL A 1 -0.38 -6.66 -7.72
C VAL A 1 0.51 -6.55 -6.51
N VAL A 2 0.27 -5.56 -5.65
CA VAL A 2 0.91 -5.41 -4.33
C VAL A 2 -0.15 -5.80 -3.30
N ASP A 3 0.09 -6.85 -2.54
CA ASP A 3 -0.85 -7.32 -1.52
C ASP A 3 -0.41 -6.82 -0.14
N THR A 4 -1.21 -5.93 0.45
CA THR A 4 -0.98 -5.39 1.79
C THR A 4 -2.00 -5.86 2.81
N ARG A 5 -2.88 -6.78 2.43
CA ARG A 5 -3.93 -7.29 3.31
C ARG A 5 -3.35 -8.00 4.53
N HIS A 6 -4.04 -7.89 5.64
CA HIS A 6 -3.69 -8.52 6.93
C HIS A 6 -2.31 -8.09 7.46
N ASN A 7 -1.86 -6.89 7.10
CA ASN A 7 -0.59 -6.35 7.55
C ASN A 7 -0.79 -5.46 8.79
N GLY A 8 -0.03 -5.75 9.84
CA GLY A 8 -0.07 -5.03 11.12
C GLY A 8 0.72 -3.73 11.18
N GLY A 9 1.30 -3.31 10.06
CA GLY A 9 2.08 -2.07 9.99
C GLY A 9 3.60 -2.28 10.06
N GLY A 10 4.29 -1.26 10.53
CA GLY A 10 5.76 -1.19 10.57
C GLY A 10 6.24 0.18 10.09
N TRP A 11 7.28 0.23 9.25
CA TRP A 11 7.86 1.50 8.77
C TRP A 11 8.45 1.38 7.35
N LEU A 12 7.76 0.69 6.43
CA LEU A 12 8.30 0.36 5.11
C LEU A 12 7.62 1.14 3.97
N HIS A 13 6.67 2.02 4.27
CA HIS A 13 5.85 2.70 3.25
C HIS A 13 6.69 3.54 2.28
N ASP A 14 7.72 4.24 2.79
CA ASP A 14 8.54 5.13 2.00
C ASP A 14 9.35 4.36 0.94
N ASP A 15 10.01 3.28 1.34
CA ASP A 15 10.78 2.42 0.43
C ASP A 15 9.89 1.79 -0.65
N VAL A 16 8.74 1.25 -0.25
CA VAL A 16 7.78 0.62 -1.19
C VAL A 16 7.25 1.63 -2.18
N VAL A 17 6.85 2.80 -1.71
CA VAL A 17 6.28 3.84 -2.56
C VAL A 17 7.34 4.45 -3.47
N THR A 18 8.55 4.67 -2.98
CA THR A 18 9.69 5.13 -3.79
C THR A 18 9.98 4.17 -4.93
N LEU A 19 10.03 2.86 -4.66
CA LEU A 19 10.20 1.84 -5.69
C LEU A 19 9.08 1.88 -6.74
N LEU A 20 7.83 1.98 -6.30
CA LEU A 20 6.64 1.90 -7.16
C LEU A 20 6.36 3.19 -7.93
N SER A 21 6.86 4.34 -7.46
CA SER A 21 6.70 5.66 -8.12
C SER A 21 7.89 6.07 -8.97
N GLY A 22 8.96 5.29 -9.00
CA GLY A 22 10.20 5.60 -9.70
C GLY A 22 9.98 5.91 -11.18
N LYS A 23 10.60 6.99 -11.67
CA LYS A 23 10.57 7.38 -13.08
C LYS A 23 11.98 7.36 -13.65
N GLU A 24 12.12 6.77 -14.84
CA GLU A 24 13.38 6.77 -15.57
C GLU A 24 13.78 8.19 -15.94
N TYR A 25 15.03 8.57 -15.64
CA TYR A 25 15.56 9.89 -15.99
C TYR A 25 16.88 9.82 -16.74
N GLN A 26 17.55 8.65 -16.80
CA GLN A 26 18.83 8.46 -17.46
C GLN A 26 18.98 7.01 -17.92
N ARG A 27 19.68 6.82 -19.06
CA ARG A 27 19.96 5.50 -19.64
C ARG A 27 21.44 5.34 -19.91
N PHE A 28 21.95 4.13 -19.73
CA PHE A 28 23.33 3.76 -20.01
C PHE A 28 23.38 2.95 -21.32
N VAL A 29 24.07 3.51 -22.33
CA VAL A 29 24.04 2.96 -23.70
C VAL A 29 25.47 2.93 -24.28
N PRO A 30 26.39 2.14 -23.73
CA PRO A 30 27.75 2.02 -24.31
C PRO A 30 27.69 1.43 -25.72
N ARG A 31 28.27 2.13 -26.66
CA ARG A 31 28.35 1.72 -28.08
C ARG A 31 26.98 1.36 -28.70
N GLY A 32 25.91 2.06 -28.29
CA GLY A 32 24.58 1.82 -28.79
C GLY A 32 23.83 0.66 -28.13
N GLN A 33 24.43 -0.08 -27.22
CA GLN A 33 23.79 -1.17 -26.51
C GLN A 33 23.22 -0.72 -25.16
N TYR A 34 21.93 -0.82 -24.97
CA TYR A 34 21.28 -0.52 -23.68
C TYR A 34 21.71 -1.54 -22.61
N ILE A 35 22.21 -1.05 -21.47
CA ILE A 35 22.65 -1.87 -20.34
C ILE A 35 21.93 -1.56 -19.02
N GLY A 36 21.17 -0.49 -18.94
CA GLY A 36 20.44 -0.12 -17.74
C GLY A 36 20.01 1.34 -17.72
N SER A 37 19.33 1.73 -16.68
CA SER A 37 18.83 3.09 -16.47
C SER A 37 18.68 3.46 -14.99
N ASP A 38 18.68 4.76 -14.69
CA ASP A 38 18.45 5.29 -13.36
C ASP A 38 16.99 5.81 -13.18
N PRO A 39 16.47 5.73 -11.96
CA PRO A 39 17.05 5.13 -10.75
C PRO A 39 17.18 3.62 -10.92
N PHE A 40 18.19 3.00 -10.28
CA PHE A 40 18.41 1.56 -10.40
C PHE A 40 17.24 0.75 -9.86
N ASN A 41 16.75 1.11 -8.68
CA ASN A 41 15.58 0.50 -8.05
C ASN A 41 14.31 1.25 -8.46
N LYS A 42 13.53 0.66 -9.37
CA LYS A 42 12.28 1.23 -9.85
C LYS A 42 11.34 0.16 -10.40
N TRP A 43 10.06 0.41 -10.28
CA TRP A 43 9.02 -0.38 -10.93
C TRP A 43 8.31 0.48 -11.97
N LEU A 44 8.48 0.16 -13.25
CA LEU A 44 7.95 0.97 -14.37
C LEU A 44 6.63 0.43 -14.95
N LYS A 45 6.16 -0.70 -14.46
CA LYS A 45 4.92 -1.32 -14.95
C LYS A 45 3.72 -0.87 -14.12
N ALA A 46 2.54 -0.92 -14.73
CA ALA A 46 1.30 -0.70 -13.99
C ALA A 46 1.21 -1.62 -12.76
N SER A 47 0.69 -1.07 -11.68
CA SER A 47 0.43 -1.80 -10.45
C SER A 47 -0.93 -1.43 -9.87
N CYS A 48 -1.46 -2.27 -8.99
CA CYS A 48 -2.56 -1.96 -8.10
C CYS A 48 -2.27 -2.59 -6.74
N MET A 49 -2.92 -2.09 -5.69
CA MET A 49 -2.67 -2.51 -4.32
C MET A 49 -3.94 -3.07 -3.71
N LEU A 50 -3.83 -4.26 -3.10
CA LEU A 50 -4.93 -4.88 -2.34
C LEU A 50 -4.97 -4.35 -0.92
N THR A 51 -6.17 -4.05 -0.43
CA THR A 51 -6.44 -3.57 0.92
C THR A 51 -7.55 -4.36 1.58
N CYS A 52 -7.53 -4.43 2.91
CA CYS A 52 -8.60 -5.01 3.72
C CYS A 52 -8.82 -4.24 5.03
N GLU A 53 -9.85 -4.59 5.75
CA GLU A 53 -10.34 -3.89 6.93
C GLU A 53 -9.37 -3.90 8.11
N ASP A 54 -8.55 -4.92 8.21
CA ASP A 54 -7.57 -5.11 9.29
C ASP A 54 -6.15 -4.64 8.95
N ASN A 55 -5.97 -3.93 7.82
CA ASN A 55 -4.75 -3.18 7.60
C ASN A 55 -4.56 -2.16 8.74
N TYR A 56 -3.44 -2.23 9.46
CA TYR A 56 -3.22 -1.44 10.66
C TYR A 56 -1.96 -0.59 10.58
N SER A 57 -1.97 0.64 11.15
CA SER A 57 -0.82 1.52 11.29
C SER A 57 -0.16 1.82 9.92
N ASN A 58 1.10 1.50 9.72
CA ASN A 58 1.79 1.72 8.43
C ASN A 58 1.14 0.98 7.24
N ALA A 59 0.35 -0.07 7.50
CA ALA A 59 -0.47 -0.71 6.46
C ALA A 59 -1.72 0.11 6.08
N HIS A 60 -2.06 1.16 6.82
CA HIS A 60 -2.92 2.26 6.34
C HIS A 60 -2.09 3.31 5.58
N GLY A 61 -0.91 3.69 6.10
CA GLY A 61 -0.05 4.69 5.47
C GLY A 61 0.40 4.31 4.06
N THR A 62 0.79 3.07 3.85
CA THR A 62 1.25 2.59 2.53
C THR A 62 0.20 2.77 1.43
N PRO A 63 -1.04 2.25 1.55
CA PRO A 63 -2.07 2.48 0.54
C PRO A 63 -2.53 3.95 0.46
N TYR A 64 -2.49 4.69 1.56
CA TYR A 64 -2.77 6.13 1.55
C TYR A 64 -1.80 6.88 0.63
N VAL A 65 -0.49 6.71 0.84
CA VAL A 65 0.53 7.37 0.02
C VAL A 65 0.49 6.89 -1.43
N TYR A 66 0.31 5.58 -1.64
CA TYR A 66 0.15 4.99 -2.97
C TYR A 66 -0.97 5.64 -3.78
N LYS A 67 -2.13 5.84 -3.15
CA LYS A 67 -3.28 6.52 -3.76
C LYS A 67 -3.02 8.01 -3.96
N THR A 68 -2.47 8.70 -2.94
CA THR A 68 -2.19 10.14 -2.97
C THR A 68 -1.21 10.51 -4.09
N LEU A 69 -0.20 9.70 -4.33
CA LEU A 69 0.77 9.89 -5.42
C LEU A 69 0.24 9.41 -6.78
N GLY A 70 -0.95 8.85 -6.86
CA GLY A 70 -1.53 8.37 -8.11
C GLY A 70 -0.75 7.23 -8.78
N ILE A 71 -0.06 6.40 -7.99
CA ILE A 71 0.77 5.30 -8.50
C ILE A 71 -0.10 4.24 -9.18
N GLY A 72 -1.26 3.94 -8.60
CA GLY A 72 -2.22 2.99 -9.15
C GLY A 72 -3.51 2.99 -8.34
N LYS A 73 -4.35 1.99 -8.53
CA LYS A 73 -5.65 1.84 -7.87
C LYS A 73 -5.56 0.95 -6.64
N LEU A 74 -6.34 1.32 -5.62
CA LEU A 74 -6.62 0.46 -4.47
C LEU A 74 -7.81 -0.45 -4.78
N VAL A 75 -7.68 -1.73 -4.50
CA VAL A 75 -8.71 -2.75 -4.72
C VAL A 75 -8.92 -3.51 -3.43
N GLY A 76 -10.16 -3.71 -3.03
CA GLY A 76 -10.48 -4.49 -1.82
C GLY A 76 -11.46 -3.79 -0.90
N ALA A 77 -11.28 -3.96 0.39
CA ALA A 77 -12.11 -3.33 1.40
C ALA A 77 -11.50 -2.01 1.92
N PRO A 78 -12.34 -1.13 2.52
CA PRO A 78 -11.85 0.09 3.17
C PRO A 78 -10.86 -0.22 4.28
N VAL A 79 -9.83 0.60 4.41
CA VAL A 79 -8.84 0.51 5.49
C VAL A 79 -9.27 1.37 6.66
N ALA A 80 -9.25 0.81 7.87
CA ALA A 80 -9.53 1.56 9.08
C ALA A 80 -8.51 2.70 9.29
N GLY A 81 -8.95 3.79 9.90
CA GLY A 81 -8.14 4.98 10.11
C GLY A 81 -7.22 4.86 11.33
N THR A 82 -6.16 4.11 11.24
CA THR A 82 -5.19 3.91 12.33
C THR A 82 -3.79 4.33 11.89
N MET A 83 -3.43 5.60 12.10
CA MET A 83 -2.17 6.15 11.57
C MET A 83 -1.39 6.99 12.60
N THR A 84 -1.59 6.78 13.89
CA THR A 84 -0.78 7.41 14.94
C THR A 84 0.34 6.48 15.38
N ALA A 85 1.58 6.94 15.36
CA ALA A 85 2.72 6.18 15.87
C ALA A 85 2.67 6.12 17.40
N VAL A 86 2.98 4.97 17.96
CA VAL A 86 2.81 4.64 19.36
C VAL A 86 4.17 4.35 19.99
N TRP A 87 4.42 4.95 21.16
CA TRP A 87 5.50 4.56 22.06
C TRP A 87 5.01 3.45 22.98
N TRP A 88 5.76 2.36 23.06
CA TRP A 88 5.43 1.20 23.87
C TRP A 88 6.20 1.20 25.17
N GLU A 89 5.46 1.32 26.29
CA GLU A 89 6.03 1.36 27.65
C GLU A 89 5.74 0.05 28.39
N ARG A 90 6.80 -0.59 28.85
CA ARG A 90 6.69 -1.79 29.68
C ARG A 90 6.48 -1.38 31.12
N GLN A 91 5.44 -1.93 31.75
CA GLN A 91 5.09 -1.61 33.13
C GLN A 91 5.97 -2.32 34.16
N ILE A 92 5.78 -2.03 35.47
CA ILE A 92 6.45 -2.71 36.59
C ILE A 92 6.25 -4.24 36.49
N ASP A 93 5.01 -4.67 36.20
CA ASP A 93 4.77 -6.03 35.74
C ASP A 93 5.15 -6.13 34.26
N PRO A 94 6.22 -6.86 33.90
CA PRO A 94 6.75 -6.89 32.55
C PRO A 94 5.84 -7.62 31.54
N SER A 95 4.78 -8.29 31.99
CA SER A 95 3.75 -8.87 31.13
C SER A 95 2.78 -7.83 30.59
N ILE A 96 2.74 -6.65 31.20
CA ILE A 96 1.87 -5.55 30.82
C ILE A 96 2.66 -4.52 30.01
N VAL A 97 2.17 -4.22 28.80
CA VAL A 97 2.74 -3.20 27.92
C VAL A 97 1.66 -2.19 27.60
N PHE A 98 1.97 -0.91 27.75
CA PHE A 98 1.06 0.19 27.46
C PHE A 98 1.54 0.99 26.25
N GLY A 99 0.65 1.23 25.30
CA GLY A 99 0.94 2.00 24.09
C GLY A 99 0.50 3.46 24.28
N ILE A 100 1.44 4.42 24.14
CA ILE A 100 1.16 5.85 24.24
C ILE A 100 1.23 6.45 22.83
N PRO A 101 0.11 6.93 22.26
CA PRO A 101 0.13 7.65 20.98
C PRO A 101 0.96 8.94 21.09
N GLN A 102 1.95 9.10 20.22
CA GLN A 102 2.86 10.24 20.29
C GLN A 102 2.94 11.07 19.01
N VAL A 103 2.95 10.39 17.86
CA VAL A 103 3.17 11.06 16.58
C VAL A 103 2.00 10.79 15.65
N GLY A 104 1.17 11.81 15.45
CA GLY A 104 0.12 11.79 14.45
C GLY A 104 0.66 12.12 13.07
N CYS A 105 0.13 11.45 12.04
CA CYS A 105 0.41 11.76 10.64
C CYS A 105 -0.69 12.66 10.08
N MET A 106 -0.32 13.70 9.35
CA MET A 106 -1.24 14.62 8.67
C MET A 106 -1.10 14.50 7.15
N ASP A 107 -2.18 14.77 6.45
CA ASP A 107 -2.14 15.05 5.02
C ASP A 107 -1.54 16.45 4.74
N MET A 108 -1.36 16.78 3.46
CA MET A 108 -0.82 18.09 3.05
C MET A 108 -1.79 19.24 3.25
N GLN A 109 -3.04 18.99 3.66
CA GLN A 109 -4.07 19.95 4.00
C GLN A 109 -4.18 20.20 5.50
N GLY A 110 -3.40 19.47 6.32
CA GLY A 110 -3.36 19.60 7.77
C GLY A 110 -4.40 18.74 8.52
N ASN A 111 -5.02 17.77 7.88
CA ASN A 111 -5.95 16.83 8.53
C ASN A 111 -5.18 15.62 9.02
N TYR A 112 -5.47 15.18 10.26
CA TYR A 112 -4.93 13.92 10.75
C TYR A 112 -5.52 12.72 10.01
N LEU A 113 -4.67 11.76 9.67
CA LEU A 113 -5.08 10.49 9.03
C LEU A 113 -5.71 9.52 10.03
N GLU A 114 -5.48 9.72 11.31
CA GLU A 114 -6.14 8.96 12.38
C GLU A 114 -7.66 9.14 12.31
N ASN A 115 -8.41 8.06 12.44
CA ASN A 115 -9.87 7.99 12.29
C ASN A 115 -10.41 8.37 10.89
N GLN A 116 -9.53 8.41 9.88
CA GLN A 116 -9.90 8.64 8.49
C GLN A 116 -9.90 7.31 7.71
N THR A 117 -11.06 6.76 7.49
CA THR A 117 -11.20 5.54 6.68
C THR A 117 -10.74 5.78 5.25
N LEU A 118 -9.77 4.99 4.79
CA LEU A 118 -9.29 5.06 3.41
C LEU A 118 -10.13 4.15 2.51
N GLN A 119 -10.88 4.77 1.59
CA GLN A 119 -11.74 4.05 0.65
C GLN A 119 -10.91 3.50 -0.53
N PRO A 120 -11.10 2.23 -0.92
CA PRO A 120 -10.52 1.71 -2.16
C PRO A 120 -11.18 2.35 -3.38
N ASP A 121 -10.46 2.32 -4.51
CA ASP A 121 -11.01 2.76 -5.80
C ASP A 121 -11.97 1.71 -6.39
N ILE A 122 -11.72 0.44 -6.09
CA ILE A 122 -12.53 -0.70 -6.51
C ILE A 122 -12.92 -1.48 -5.25
N LEU A 123 -14.15 -1.30 -4.81
CA LEU A 123 -14.67 -1.95 -3.61
C LEU A 123 -15.03 -3.41 -3.90
N VAL A 124 -14.36 -4.33 -3.23
CA VAL A 124 -14.62 -5.77 -3.32
C VAL A 124 -14.38 -6.42 -1.96
N TYR A 125 -15.31 -7.23 -1.51
CA TYR A 125 -15.15 -8.05 -0.31
C TYR A 125 -14.96 -9.52 -0.69
N ASN A 126 -14.17 -10.23 0.09
CA ASN A 126 -14.09 -11.69 0.02
C ASN A 126 -15.18 -12.30 0.89
N GLU A 127 -16.01 -13.15 0.31
CA GLU A 127 -17.00 -13.91 1.05
C GLU A 127 -16.32 -15.03 1.83
N PRO A 128 -16.55 -15.15 3.17
CA PRO A 128 -15.88 -16.15 3.99
C PRO A 128 -16.04 -17.60 3.48
N ALA A 129 -17.23 -17.96 3.03
CA ALA A 129 -17.50 -19.30 2.50
C ALA A 129 -16.77 -19.60 1.20
N ALA A 130 -16.51 -18.59 0.36
CA ALA A 130 -15.73 -18.70 -0.87
C ALA A 130 -14.23 -18.76 -0.56
N SER A 131 -13.76 -17.94 0.38
CA SER A 131 -12.37 -17.93 0.83
C SER A 131 -11.93 -19.27 1.41
N LEU A 132 -12.80 -19.97 2.14
CA LEU A 132 -12.54 -21.33 2.63
C LEU A 132 -12.33 -22.35 1.52
N LYS A 133 -12.81 -22.06 0.31
CA LYS A 133 -12.61 -22.90 -0.90
C LYS A 133 -11.40 -22.45 -1.73
N GLY A 134 -10.64 -21.44 -1.24
CA GLY A 134 -9.50 -20.88 -1.95
C GLY A 134 -9.86 -19.82 -3.01
N GLU A 135 -11.10 -19.33 -3.03
CA GLU A 135 -11.51 -18.24 -3.92
C GLU A 135 -11.12 -16.89 -3.33
N ASP A 136 -10.56 -16.01 -4.15
CA ASP A 136 -10.15 -14.67 -3.77
C ASP A 136 -10.70 -13.65 -4.78
N ALA A 137 -11.87 -13.09 -4.47
CA ALA A 137 -12.55 -12.13 -5.33
C ALA A 137 -11.77 -10.80 -5.43
N GLN A 138 -11.08 -10.39 -4.37
CA GLN A 138 -10.26 -9.19 -4.36
C GLN A 138 -9.05 -9.33 -5.28
N LEU A 139 -8.31 -10.44 -5.17
CA LEU A 139 -7.17 -10.72 -6.05
C LEU A 139 -7.63 -10.84 -7.51
N LYS A 140 -8.75 -11.52 -7.75
CA LYS A 140 -9.33 -11.62 -9.10
C LYS A 140 -9.65 -10.24 -9.68
N ALA A 141 -10.30 -9.37 -8.91
CA ALA A 141 -10.64 -8.01 -9.35
C ALA A 141 -9.39 -7.17 -9.66
N ALA A 142 -8.33 -7.31 -8.86
CA ALA A 142 -7.05 -6.63 -9.07
C ALA A 142 -6.36 -7.10 -10.36
N VAL A 143 -6.37 -8.40 -10.64
CA VAL A 143 -5.82 -8.97 -11.87
C VAL A 143 -6.63 -8.51 -13.08
N ASP A 144 -7.95 -8.60 -13.02
CA ASP A 144 -8.85 -8.18 -14.10
C ASP A 144 -8.66 -6.69 -14.42
N TYR A 145 -8.51 -5.83 -13.39
CA TYR A 145 -8.20 -4.42 -13.56
C TYR A 145 -6.89 -4.20 -14.32
N LEU A 146 -5.80 -4.85 -13.90
CA LEU A 146 -4.50 -4.70 -14.54
C LEU A 146 -4.48 -5.23 -15.98
N LEU A 147 -5.12 -6.35 -16.27
CA LEU A 147 -5.23 -6.89 -17.62
C LEU A 147 -5.98 -5.93 -18.55
N LYS A 148 -7.07 -5.31 -18.06
CA LYS A 148 -7.82 -4.31 -18.79
C LYS A 148 -7.00 -3.02 -19.04
N ASP A 149 -6.20 -2.58 -18.07
CA ASP A 149 -5.31 -1.41 -18.24
C ASP A 149 -4.21 -1.68 -19.27
N LEU A 150 -3.58 -2.86 -19.21
CA LEU A 150 -2.56 -3.27 -20.17
C LEU A 150 -3.08 -3.41 -21.59
N SER A 151 -4.34 -3.83 -21.78
CA SER A 151 -4.94 -3.95 -23.11
C SER A 151 -5.20 -2.62 -23.79
N LYS A 152 -5.36 -1.53 -23.02
CA LYS A 152 -5.55 -0.16 -23.53
C LYS A 152 -4.27 0.53 -23.98
N LYS A 153 -3.10 0.01 -23.55
CA LYS A 153 -1.78 0.59 -23.86
C LYS A 153 -1.08 -0.09 -25.04
N LYS A 154 -1.75 -1.03 -25.69
CA LYS A 154 -1.38 -1.62 -26.97
C LYS A 154 -2.07 -0.89 -28.12
#